data_733168615a7caf579b7c2d011757e33b
#
_entry.id   733168615a7caf579b7c2d011757e33b
#
_cell.length_a   1.000
_cell.length_b   1.000
_cell.length_c   1.000
_cell.angle_alpha   90.00
_cell.angle_beta   90.00
_cell.angle_gamma   90.00
#
_symmetry.space_group_name_H-M   'P 1'
#
loop_
_entity.id
_entity.type
_entity.pdbx_description
1 polymer ?
#
loop_
_entity_poly.entity_id
_entity_poly.type
_entity_poly.pdbx_seq_one_letter_code
_entity_poly.pdbx_strand_id
1 'polypeptide(L)'
;MLHTNDPGYSGEYEATQMSNAEYHSVGLPWCSAHRLAMFSQWGPATVTHEVECPAQPSAAMVLGSAMHSKILTPDLFNQEFRVWKGDRRTKAGKEEYAQLQLNSQGADILNAEQEHQVNGMRDAVMQHSTLGRMVERAVKHGNTERSLFYEYADVPCKARIDAMCMMENGEVALLDLKTTSRSMAVDDLVRTCANYGYVEQLAFYSAMCQQAGIGHSRVLIGFVGSKAPYPVRVCELTPDWLQAATQVNLLRLCMWKNADWDCPEDNEEPIADLEMPAWYGNSIQ
;
A
#
# COMPACT_ATOMS: atom_id res chain seq x y z
N MET A 1 -11.75 -15.43 -20.89
CA MET A 1 -11.82 -16.17 -19.59
C MET A 1 -10.48 -15.98 -18.92
N LEU A 2 -10.43 -15.35 -17.74
CA LEU A 2 -9.21 -15.30 -16.94
C LEU A 2 -8.75 -16.73 -16.71
N HIS A 3 -7.57 -17.11 -17.20
CA HIS A 3 -6.99 -18.43 -16.98
C HIS A 3 -6.71 -18.58 -15.50
N THR A 4 -7.59 -19.26 -14.80
CA THR A 4 -7.50 -19.53 -13.37
C THR A 4 -6.46 -20.63 -13.11
N ASN A 5 -5.18 -20.29 -13.11
CA ASN A 5 -4.24 -20.95 -12.23
C ASN A 5 -4.38 -20.29 -10.84
N ASP A 6 -5.58 -20.40 -10.26
CA ASP A 6 -5.82 -19.95 -8.90
C ASP A 6 -4.97 -20.81 -7.97
N PRO A 7 -3.98 -20.25 -7.24
CA PRO A 7 -3.18 -21.01 -6.29
C PRO A 7 -3.97 -21.42 -5.04
N GLY A 8 -5.32 -21.26 -5.04
CA GLY A 8 -6.18 -21.67 -3.94
C GLY A 8 -6.12 -20.79 -2.72
N TYR A 9 -5.72 -19.53 -2.85
CA TYR A 9 -5.79 -18.58 -1.73
C TYR A 9 -7.24 -18.32 -1.35
N SER A 10 -7.53 -18.39 -0.05
CA SER A 10 -8.82 -17.99 0.50
C SER A 10 -8.68 -17.69 1.99
N GLY A 11 -9.44 -16.72 2.49
CA GLY A 11 -9.46 -16.36 3.90
C GLY A 11 -8.38 -15.37 4.31
N GLU A 12 -7.90 -15.51 5.53
CA GLU A 12 -7.03 -14.57 6.21
C GLU A 12 -5.68 -15.20 6.55
N TYR A 13 -4.60 -14.46 6.32
CA TYR A 13 -3.23 -14.88 6.61
C TYR A 13 -2.50 -13.84 7.46
N GLU A 14 -1.83 -14.28 8.50
CA GLU A 14 -0.93 -13.44 9.30
C GLU A 14 0.38 -13.14 8.53
N ALA A 15 1.10 -12.11 8.93
CA ALA A 15 2.39 -11.74 8.32
C ALA A 15 3.42 -12.89 8.33
N THR A 16 3.35 -13.76 9.33
CA THR A 16 4.20 -14.96 9.46
C THR A 16 3.79 -16.12 8.55
N GLN A 17 2.55 -16.13 8.09
CA GLN A 17 1.99 -17.15 7.20
C GLN A 17 2.11 -16.78 5.72
N MET A 18 2.13 -15.49 5.41
CA MET A 18 2.28 -14.95 4.06
C MET A 18 3.22 -13.74 4.11
N SER A 19 4.40 -13.89 3.52
CA SER A 19 5.36 -12.79 3.41
C SER A 19 4.85 -11.68 2.48
N ASN A 20 5.46 -10.49 2.59
CA ASN A 20 5.16 -9.38 1.69
C ASN A 20 5.46 -9.73 0.22
N ALA A 21 6.58 -10.39 -0.05
CA ALA A 21 6.96 -10.84 -1.39
C ALA A 21 5.93 -11.84 -1.96
N GLU A 22 5.49 -12.80 -1.16
CA GLU A 22 4.48 -13.78 -1.56
C GLU A 22 3.14 -13.11 -1.87
N TYR A 23 2.65 -12.20 -1.01
CA TYR A 23 1.42 -11.44 -1.26
C TYR A 23 1.49 -10.67 -2.59
N HIS A 24 2.61 -10.01 -2.88
CA HIS A 24 2.78 -9.25 -4.12
C HIS A 24 2.94 -10.14 -5.35
N SER A 25 3.48 -11.36 -5.22
CA SER A 25 3.62 -12.31 -6.32
C SER A 25 2.29 -12.93 -6.79
N VAL A 26 1.23 -12.84 -5.98
CA VAL A 26 -0.10 -13.36 -6.36
C VAL A 26 -0.63 -12.60 -7.58
N GLY A 27 -0.78 -13.30 -8.71
CA GLY A 27 -1.18 -12.75 -9.98
C GLY A 27 -2.70 -12.54 -10.15
N LEU A 28 -3.15 -12.50 -11.40
CA LEU A 28 -4.56 -12.52 -11.77
C LEU A 28 -5.16 -13.93 -11.45
N PRO A 29 -6.46 -14.03 -11.14
CA PRO A 29 -7.47 -12.97 -11.24
C PRO A 29 -7.58 -12.02 -10.02
N TRP A 30 -6.69 -12.11 -9.04
CA TRP A 30 -6.81 -11.36 -7.80
C TRP A 30 -6.64 -9.86 -8.00
N CYS A 31 -7.72 -9.12 -7.76
CA CYS A 31 -7.76 -7.67 -7.76
C CYS A 31 -7.30 -7.12 -6.40
N SER A 32 -6.43 -6.12 -6.41
CA SER A 32 -6.07 -5.32 -5.24
C SER A 32 -6.45 -3.86 -5.44
N ALA A 33 -6.48 -3.06 -4.38
CA ALA A 33 -6.77 -1.62 -4.49
C ALA A 33 -5.84 -0.93 -5.51
N HIS A 34 -4.55 -1.27 -5.53
CA HIS A 34 -3.58 -0.75 -6.50
C HIS A 34 -3.93 -1.17 -7.94
N ARG A 35 -4.19 -2.46 -8.18
CA ARG A 35 -4.57 -2.96 -9.51
C ARG A 35 -5.89 -2.38 -9.98
N LEU A 36 -6.85 -2.19 -9.08
CA LEU A 36 -8.14 -1.59 -9.39
C LEU A 36 -7.99 -0.12 -9.81
N ALA A 37 -7.11 0.63 -9.13
CA ALA A 37 -6.79 2.00 -9.51
C ALA A 37 -6.07 2.05 -10.88
N MET A 38 -5.10 1.18 -11.10
CA MET A 38 -4.37 1.04 -12.37
C MET A 38 -5.33 0.68 -13.52
N PHE A 39 -6.18 -0.32 -13.32
CA PHE A 39 -7.20 -0.72 -14.28
C PHE A 39 -8.11 0.44 -14.69
N SER A 40 -8.57 1.23 -13.71
CA SER A 40 -9.47 2.35 -14.00
C SER A 40 -8.82 3.50 -14.77
N GLN A 41 -7.49 3.57 -14.77
CA GLN A 41 -6.71 4.61 -15.47
C GLN A 41 -6.19 4.15 -16.83
N TRP A 42 -5.82 2.87 -16.94
CA TRP A 42 -5.02 2.37 -18.05
C TRP A 42 -5.56 1.09 -18.69
N GLY A 43 -6.66 0.55 -18.19
CA GLY A 43 -7.28 -0.66 -18.73
C GLY A 43 -6.60 -1.98 -18.34
N PRO A 44 -7.13 -3.12 -18.84
CA PRO A 44 -6.71 -4.46 -18.47
C PRO A 44 -5.29 -4.80 -18.96
N ALA A 45 -4.88 -4.32 -20.15
CA ALA A 45 -3.55 -4.58 -20.71
C ALA A 45 -2.42 -4.12 -19.77
N THR A 46 -2.56 -2.93 -19.17
CA THR A 46 -1.56 -2.38 -18.24
C THR A 46 -1.48 -3.22 -16.96
N VAL A 47 -2.61 -3.69 -16.44
CA VAL A 47 -2.64 -4.56 -15.26
C VAL A 47 -1.98 -5.91 -15.56
N THR A 48 -2.27 -6.51 -16.72
CA THR A 48 -1.64 -7.76 -17.14
C THR A 48 -0.13 -7.60 -17.26
N HIS A 49 0.32 -6.52 -17.91
CA HIS A 49 1.74 -6.21 -18.05
C HIS A 49 2.44 -6.02 -16.68
N GLU A 50 1.82 -5.31 -15.74
CA GLU A 50 2.37 -5.11 -14.39
C GLU A 50 2.52 -6.43 -13.62
N VAL A 51 1.56 -7.34 -13.78
CA VAL A 51 1.62 -8.67 -13.16
C VAL A 51 2.74 -9.53 -13.76
N GLU A 52 2.92 -9.50 -15.08
CA GLU A 52 3.93 -10.30 -15.79
C GLU A 52 5.34 -9.70 -15.69
N CYS A 53 5.43 -8.38 -15.67
CA CYS A 53 6.67 -7.61 -15.70
C CYS A 53 6.68 -6.53 -14.62
N PRO A 54 6.68 -6.88 -13.33
CA PRO A 54 6.60 -5.90 -12.25
C PRO A 54 7.79 -4.94 -12.27
N ALA A 55 7.48 -3.65 -12.17
CA ALA A 55 8.50 -2.60 -12.15
C ALA A 55 9.35 -2.69 -10.87
N GLN A 56 10.63 -2.37 -11.00
CA GLN A 56 11.50 -2.27 -9.82
C GLN A 56 11.03 -1.14 -8.89
N PRO A 57 10.96 -1.38 -7.57
CA PRO A 57 10.51 -0.35 -6.64
C PRO A 57 11.47 0.84 -6.62
N SER A 58 10.91 2.04 -6.56
CA SER A 58 11.68 3.26 -6.39
C SER A 58 12.34 3.31 -5.00
N ALA A 59 13.39 4.12 -4.84
CA ALA A 59 14.03 4.30 -3.53
C ALA A 59 13.06 4.79 -2.45
N ALA A 60 12.04 5.58 -2.82
CA ALA A 60 11.00 6.02 -1.89
C ALA A 60 10.07 4.86 -1.47
N MET A 61 9.74 3.97 -2.39
CA MET A 61 8.95 2.75 -2.09
C MET A 61 9.73 1.82 -1.17
N VAL A 62 11.02 1.56 -1.45
CA VAL A 62 11.89 0.75 -0.59
C VAL A 62 11.97 1.33 0.82
N LEU A 63 12.13 2.67 0.93
CA LEU A 63 12.16 3.34 2.23
C LEU A 63 10.82 3.20 2.98
N GLY A 64 9.70 3.35 2.29
CA GLY A 64 8.35 3.14 2.83
C GLY A 64 8.16 1.71 3.32
N SER A 65 8.47 0.71 2.49
CA SER A 65 8.39 -0.72 2.87
C SER A 65 9.29 -1.05 4.06
N ALA A 66 10.51 -0.49 4.11
CA ALA A 66 11.41 -0.68 5.24
C ALA A 66 10.86 -0.06 6.54
N MET A 67 10.20 1.10 6.46
CA MET A 67 9.52 1.73 7.60
C MET A 67 8.35 0.85 8.09
N HIS A 68 7.50 0.35 7.18
CA HIS A 68 6.40 -0.55 7.51
C HIS A 68 6.92 -1.80 8.21
N SER A 69 7.87 -2.52 7.61
CA SER A 69 8.46 -3.73 8.20
C SER A 69 9.07 -3.44 9.58
N LYS A 70 9.80 -2.33 9.72
CA LYS A 70 10.43 -1.96 11.00
C LYS A 70 9.44 -1.67 12.12
N ILE A 71 8.25 -1.18 11.78
CA ILE A 71 7.20 -0.79 12.73
C ILE A 71 6.21 -1.92 12.94
N LEU A 72 5.72 -2.55 11.88
CA LEU A 72 4.58 -3.46 11.90
C LEU A 72 4.99 -4.93 12.04
N THR A 73 6.17 -5.31 11.55
CA THR A 73 6.71 -6.67 11.61
C THR A 73 8.18 -6.67 12.01
N PRO A 74 8.55 -6.08 13.18
CA PRO A 74 9.94 -5.87 13.57
C PRO A 74 10.78 -7.15 13.59
N ASP A 75 10.18 -8.30 13.89
CA ASP A 75 10.84 -9.60 13.92
C ASP A 75 11.21 -10.11 12.52
N LEU A 76 10.49 -9.66 11.48
CA LEU A 76 10.74 -10.02 10.08
C LEU A 76 11.68 -9.03 9.38
N PHE A 77 11.91 -7.85 9.95
CA PHE A 77 12.69 -6.79 9.31
C PHE A 77 14.06 -7.27 8.80
N ASN A 78 14.80 -8.02 9.60
CA ASN A 78 16.10 -8.53 9.21
C ASN A 78 16.07 -9.67 8.16
N GLN A 79 14.90 -10.20 7.85
CA GLN A 79 14.71 -11.16 6.76
C GLN A 79 14.43 -10.42 5.45
N GLU A 80 13.68 -9.32 5.50
CA GLU A 80 13.27 -8.52 4.34
C GLU A 80 14.29 -7.46 3.95
N PHE A 81 15.09 -6.97 4.91
CA PHE A 81 16.06 -5.89 4.69
C PHE A 81 17.45 -6.24 5.24
N ARG A 82 18.47 -5.81 4.52
CA ARG A 82 19.88 -5.83 4.95
C ARG A 82 20.42 -4.41 4.98
N VAL A 83 21.34 -4.12 5.86
CA VAL A 83 22.00 -2.81 5.90
C VAL A 83 23.43 -2.96 5.46
N TRP A 84 23.85 -2.11 4.52
CA TRP A 84 25.22 -2.03 4.07
C TRP A 84 25.78 -0.62 4.29
N LYS A 85 26.92 -0.55 5.00
CA LYS A 85 27.56 0.72 5.42
C LYS A 85 28.87 1.00 4.69
N GLY A 86 29.20 0.22 3.67
CA GLY A 86 30.42 0.37 2.89
C GLY A 86 30.34 1.47 1.84
N ASP A 87 31.45 1.63 1.08
CA ASP A 87 31.58 2.62 -0.01
C ASP A 87 31.73 1.92 -1.37
N ARG A 88 30.65 1.99 -2.20
CA ARG A 88 30.64 1.41 -3.56
C ARG A 88 31.55 2.13 -4.57
N ARG A 89 32.23 3.22 -4.20
CA ARG A 89 33.18 3.88 -5.08
C ARG A 89 34.53 3.14 -5.14
N THR A 90 34.84 2.34 -4.12
CA THR A 90 36.04 1.51 -4.08
C THR A 90 35.84 0.15 -4.75
N LYS A 91 36.92 -0.48 -5.24
CA LYS A 91 36.86 -1.83 -5.80
C LYS A 91 36.38 -2.85 -4.75
N ALA A 92 36.99 -2.81 -3.57
CA ALA A 92 36.62 -3.69 -2.46
C ALA A 92 35.18 -3.54 -2.04
N GLY A 93 34.67 -2.29 -1.92
CA GLY A 93 33.27 -2.05 -1.59
C GLY A 93 32.29 -2.51 -2.65
N LYS A 94 32.65 -2.47 -3.95
CA LYS A 94 31.80 -3.07 -5.02
C LYS A 94 31.74 -4.58 -4.90
N GLU A 95 32.85 -5.23 -4.63
CA GLU A 95 32.95 -6.69 -4.44
C GLU A 95 32.15 -7.13 -3.21
N GLU A 96 32.30 -6.42 -2.09
CA GLU A 96 31.57 -6.65 -0.85
C GLU A 96 30.03 -6.48 -1.06
N TYR A 97 29.61 -5.41 -1.74
CA TYR A 97 28.21 -5.17 -2.05
C TYR A 97 27.61 -6.26 -2.96
N ALA A 98 28.34 -6.67 -4.00
CA ALA A 98 27.92 -7.76 -4.88
C ALA A 98 27.77 -9.08 -4.11
N GLN A 99 28.70 -9.38 -3.20
CA GLN A 99 28.61 -10.57 -2.35
C GLN A 99 27.41 -10.49 -1.40
N LEU A 100 27.12 -9.30 -0.83
CA LEU A 100 25.94 -9.09 0.00
C LEU A 100 24.67 -9.31 -0.80
N GLN A 101 24.59 -8.81 -2.05
CA GLN A 101 23.42 -9.03 -2.93
C GLN A 101 23.17 -10.52 -3.18
N LEU A 102 24.21 -11.28 -3.46
CA LEU A 102 24.10 -12.74 -3.66
C LEU A 102 23.61 -13.46 -2.39
N ASN A 103 24.02 -12.99 -1.23
CA ASN A 103 23.69 -13.61 0.06
C ASN A 103 22.37 -13.12 0.66
N SER A 104 21.77 -12.05 0.12
CA SER A 104 20.56 -11.45 0.71
C SER A 104 19.27 -12.21 0.44
N GLN A 105 19.29 -13.23 -0.40
CA GLN A 105 18.13 -14.11 -0.67
C GLN A 105 16.85 -13.33 -1.04
N GLY A 106 16.99 -12.22 -1.78
CA GLY A 106 15.87 -11.37 -2.18
C GLY A 106 15.55 -10.22 -1.21
N ALA A 107 16.27 -10.11 -0.08
CA ALA A 107 16.10 -8.96 0.82
C ALA A 107 16.62 -7.67 0.19
N ASP A 108 15.92 -6.57 0.39
CA ASP A 108 16.35 -5.24 -0.04
C ASP A 108 17.56 -4.75 0.77
N ILE A 109 18.47 -4.01 0.12
CA ILE A 109 19.65 -3.49 0.78
C ILE A 109 19.53 -1.99 1.01
N LEU A 110 19.46 -1.61 2.27
CA LEU A 110 19.46 -0.23 2.72
C LEU A 110 20.90 0.28 2.92
N ASN A 111 21.17 1.52 2.58
CA ASN A 111 22.38 2.20 2.99
C ASN A 111 22.26 2.77 4.41
N ALA A 112 23.36 3.28 4.97
CA ALA A 112 23.39 3.84 6.33
C ALA A 112 22.44 5.02 6.52
N GLU A 113 22.23 5.87 5.51
CA GLU A 113 21.33 7.00 5.57
C GLU A 113 19.84 6.52 5.59
N GLN A 114 19.50 5.57 4.75
CA GLN A 114 18.16 4.95 4.75
C GLN A 114 17.87 4.24 6.07
N GLU A 115 18.85 3.49 6.63
CA GLU A 115 18.71 2.91 7.97
C GLU A 115 18.42 3.97 9.03
N HIS A 116 19.18 5.09 9.00
CA HIS A 116 18.97 6.20 9.93
C HIS A 116 17.56 6.81 9.77
N GLN A 117 17.10 7.03 8.54
CA GLN A 117 15.77 7.54 8.26
C GLN A 117 14.68 6.58 8.75
N VAL A 118 14.80 5.29 8.48
CA VAL A 118 13.85 4.27 8.95
C VAL A 118 13.77 4.24 10.46
N ASN A 119 14.91 4.26 11.15
CA ASN A 119 14.94 4.29 12.61
C ASN A 119 14.33 5.58 13.17
N GLY A 120 14.60 6.75 12.56
CA GLY A 120 14.02 8.01 12.98
C GLY A 120 12.51 8.05 12.80
N MET A 121 11.99 7.55 11.68
CA MET A 121 10.54 7.42 11.45
C MET A 121 9.90 6.45 12.45
N ARG A 122 10.52 5.28 12.69
CA ARG A 122 10.05 4.33 13.70
C ARG A 122 9.97 4.96 15.08
N ASP A 123 11.03 5.65 15.51
CA ASP A 123 11.09 6.28 16.83
C ASP A 123 10.03 7.38 16.98
N ALA A 124 9.81 8.17 15.93
CA ALA A 124 8.77 9.20 15.93
C ALA A 124 7.36 8.60 16.04
N VAL A 125 7.06 7.49 15.34
CA VAL A 125 5.80 6.77 15.47
C VAL A 125 5.62 6.22 16.87
N MET A 126 6.63 5.54 17.41
CA MET A 126 6.55 4.90 18.73
C MET A 126 6.45 5.90 19.88
N GLN A 127 7.01 7.10 19.73
CA GLN A 127 6.90 8.20 20.70
C GLN A 127 5.57 8.95 20.60
N HIS A 128 4.83 8.81 19.51
CA HIS A 128 3.53 9.48 19.36
C HIS A 128 2.50 8.85 20.32
N SER A 129 1.94 9.67 21.20
CA SER A 129 1.13 9.24 22.36
C SER A 129 -0.05 8.31 22.01
N THR A 130 -0.67 8.49 20.87
CA THR A 130 -1.79 7.67 20.39
C THR A 130 -1.31 6.57 19.46
N LEU A 131 -0.58 6.94 18.39
CA LEU A 131 -0.20 6.01 17.32
C LEU A 131 0.73 4.91 17.84
N GLY A 132 1.73 5.27 18.67
CA GLY A 132 2.66 4.29 19.24
C GLY A 132 1.93 3.19 20.02
N ARG A 133 1.00 3.56 20.90
CA ARG A 133 0.21 2.57 21.67
C ARG A 133 -0.69 1.70 20.79
N MET A 134 -1.27 2.28 19.73
CA MET A 134 -2.08 1.52 18.78
C MET A 134 -1.24 0.47 18.06
N VAL A 135 -0.10 0.87 17.52
CA VAL A 135 0.85 0.00 16.82
C VAL A 135 1.40 -1.08 17.75
N GLU A 136 1.86 -0.74 18.95
CA GLU A 136 2.35 -1.72 19.93
C GLU A 136 1.32 -2.81 20.23
N ARG A 137 0.05 -2.43 20.41
CA ARG A 137 -1.03 -3.40 20.64
C ARG A 137 -1.26 -4.27 19.41
N ALA A 138 -1.31 -3.67 18.20
CA ALA A 138 -1.51 -4.42 16.97
C ALA A 138 -0.39 -5.44 16.75
N VAL A 139 0.87 -5.04 16.89
CA VAL A 139 2.04 -5.93 16.79
C VAL A 139 1.98 -7.05 17.81
N LYS A 140 1.72 -6.71 19.09
CA LYS A 140 1.64 -7.70 20.18
C LYS A 140 0.60 -8.79 19.94
N HIS A 141 -0.49 -8.47 19.26
CA HIS A 141 -1.60 -9.39 19.00
C HIS A 141 -1.56 -10.01 17.58
N GLY A 142 -0.51 -9.80 16.80
CA GLY A 142 -0.39 -10.32 15.44
C GLY A 142 -1.40 -9.71 14.45
N ASN A 143 -1.89 -8.50 14.73
CA ASN A 143 -2.89 -7.79 13.92
C ASN A 143 -2.25 -6.78 12.97
N THR A 144 -1.05 -7.09 12.48
CA THR A 144 -0.33 -6.27 11.51
C THR A 144 -0.04 -7.04 10.23
N GLU A 145 0.01 -6.35 9.11
CA GLU A 145 0.31 -6.92 7.78
C GLU A 145 -0.57 -8.16 7.47
N ARG A 146 -1.87 -8.07 7.81
CA ARG A 146 -2.83 -9.16 7.57
C ARG A 146 -3.26 -9.19 6.12
N SER A 147 -3.08 -10.33 5.47
CA SER A 147 -3.50 -10.54 4.08
C SER A 147 -4.87 -11.20 4.02
N LEU A 148 -5.78 -10.60 3.27
CA LEU A 148 -7.16 -11.04 3.10
C LEU A 148 -7.39 -11.43 1.64
N PHE A 149 -8.02 -12.59 1.42
CA PHE A 149 -8.38 -13.11 0.11
C PHE A 149 -9.85 -13.52 0.13
N TYR A 150 -10.71 -12.68 -0.40
CA TYR A 150 -12.16 -12.86 -0.43
C TYR A 150 -12.75 -12.37 -1.74
N GLU A 151 -13.91 -12.90 -2.09
CA GLU A 151 -14.70 -12.33 -3.17
C GLU A 151 -15.40 -11.06 -2.70
N TYR A 152 -15.31 -9.99 -3.50
CA TYR A 152 -16.01 -8.74 -3.27
C TYR A 152 -16.62 -8.24 -4.57
N ALA A 153 -17.94 -8.04 -4.61
CA ALA A 153 -18.72 -7.69 -5.82
C ALA A 153 -18.49 -8.69 -6.98
N ASP A 154 -18.47 -9.99 -6.66
CA ASP A 154 -18.21 -11.12 -7.58
C ASP A 154 -16.83 -11.04 -8.29
N VAL A 155 -15.86 -10.40 -7.67
CA VAL A 155 -14.46 -10.32 -8.13
C VAL A 155 -13.56 -10.90 -7.05
N PRO A 156 -12.64 -11.84 -7.38
CA PRO A 156 -11.61 -12.26 -6.44
C PRO A 156 -10.73 -11.08 -6.05
N CYS A 157 -10.72 -10.73 -4.77
CA CYS A 157 -10.02 -9.56 -4.26
C CYS A 157 -9.01 -9.93 -3.19
N LYS A 158 -7.87 -9.23 -3.18
CA LYS A 158 -6.86 -9.33 -2.14
C LYS A 158 -6.55 -7.98 -1.53
N ALA A 159 -6.37 -7.96 -0.21
CA ALA A 159 -5.93 -6.78 0.54
C ALA A 159 -4.85 -7.17 1.55
N ARG A 160 -3.94 -6.26 1.86
CA ARG A 160 -3.00 -6.40 2.96
C ARG A 160 -3.16 -5.20 3.87
N ILE A 161 -3.65 -5.47 5.08
CA ILE A 161 -4.01 -4.44 6.05
C ILE A 161 -2.80 -4.16 6.92
N ASP A 162 -2.34 -2.92 6.95
CA ASP A 162 -1.17 -2.52 7.74
C ASP A 162 -1.35 -2.85 9.22
N ALA A 163 -2.43 -2.38 9.84
CA ALA A 163 -2.74 -2.73 11.21
C ALA A 163 -4.24 -2.65 11.52
N MET A 164 -4.71 -3.59 12.34
CA MET A 164 -6.02 -3.58 13.00
C MET A 164 -5.80 -3.30 14.49
N CYS A 165 -6.15 -2.09 14.91
CA CYS A 165 -5.82 -1.57 16.21
C CYS A 165 -7.03 -1.62 17.15
N MET A 166 -6.95 -2.38 18.22
CA MET A 166 -7.95 -2.34 19.29
C MET A 166 -7.77 -1.04 20.11
N MET A 167 -8.80 -0.22 20.14
CA MET A 167 -8.86 1.02 20.88
C MET A 167 -9.14 0.75 22.38
N GLU A 168 -8.95 1.76 23.23
CA GLU A 168 -9.19 1.62 24.69
C GLU A 168 -10.67 1.37 25.03
N ASN A 169 -11.58 1.87 24.22
CA ASN A 169 -13.03 1.67 24.35
C ASN A 169 -13.53 0.31 23.79
N GLY A 170 -12.62 -0.55 23.30
CA GLY A 170 -12.95 -1.85 22.71
C GLY A 170 -13.30 -1.80 21.22
N GLU A 171 -13.35 -0.62 20.60
CA GLU A 171 -13.53 -0.49 19.15
C GLU A 171 -12.27 -0.92 18.40
N VAL A 172 -12.45 -1.37 17.14
CA VAL A 172 -11.35 -1.67 16.23
C VAL A 172 -11.23 -0.54 15.21
N ALA A 173 -10.00 -0.06 15.04
CA ALA A 173 -9.66 0.90 13.98
C ALA A 173 -8.75 0.21 12.95
N LEU A 174 -9.04 0.39 11.67
CA LEU A 174 -8.09 0.13 10.60
C LEU A 174 -7.08 1.28 10.56
N LEU A 175 -5.81 0.95 10.54
CA LEU A 175 -4.72 1.92 10.45
C LEU A 175 -3.87 1.57 9.23
N ASP A 176 -3.58 2.58 8.43
CA ASP A 176 -2.66 2.52 7.31
C ASP A 176 -1.55 3.57 7.53
N LEU A 177 -0.30 3.18 7.39
CA LEU A 177 0.85 4.06 7.56
C LEU A 177 1.30 4.60 6.20
N LYS A 178 1.53 5.90 6.11
CA LYS A 178 2.02 6.54 4.89
C LYS A 178 3.21 7.43 5.15
N THR A 179 4.30 7.19 4.42
CA THR A 179 5.43 8.14 4.42
C THR A 179 5.15 9.31 3.51
N THR A 180 5.56 10.50 3.92
CA THR A 180 5.46 11.69 3.08
C THR A 180 6.68 12.60 3.22
N SER A 181 7.09 13.19 2.11
CA SER A 181 8.07 14.31 2.10
C SER A 181 7.40 15.68 2.00
N ARG A 182 6.05 15.71 2.00
CA ARG A 182 5.22 16.91 1.83
C ARG A 182 4.81 17.48 3.17
N SER A 183 4.09 18.61 3.13
CA SER A 183 3.52 19.29 4.29
C SER A 183 2.58 18.35 5.09
N MET A 184 2.59 18.54 6.43
CA MET A 184 1.67 17.90 7.37
C MET A 184 0.43 18.75 7.68
N ALA A 185 0.21 19.86 6.97
CA ALA A 185 -1.02 20.64 7.08
C ALA A 185 -2.20 19.80 6.60
N VAL A 186 -3.34 19.89 7.29
CA VAL A 186 -4.50 19.04 7.00
C VAL A 186 -4.97 19.17 5.55
N ASP A 187 -5.03 20.40 5.02
CA ASP A 187 -5.46 20.65 3.65
C ASP A 187 -4.52 20.01 2.61
N ASP A 188 -3.21 19.96 2.89
CA ASP A 188 -2.23 19.31 2.01
C ASP A 188 -2.34 17.78 2.11
N LEU A 189 -2.63 17.25 3.30
CA LEU A 189 -2.88 15.82 3.49
C LEU A 189 -4.19 15.38 2.81
N VAL A 190 -5.24 16.20 2.85
CA VAL A 190 -6.49 15.96 2.10
C VAL A 190 -6.20 15.86 0.60
N ARG A 191 -5.46 16.83 0.03
CA ARG A 191 -5.05 16.78 -1.38
C ARG A 191 -4.17 15.56 -1.68
N THR A 192 -3.29 15.19 -0.76
CA THR A 192 -2.44 13.99 -0.88
C THR A 192 -3.30 12.72 -0.93
N CYS A 193 -4.29 12.59 -0.03
CA CYS A 193 -5.20 11.45 -0.03
C CYS A 193 -5.96 11.33 -1.36
N ALA A 194 -6.49 12.44 -1.87
CA ALA A 194 -7.22 12.46 -3.13
C ALA A 194 -6.30 12.12 -4.34
N ASN A 195 -5.12 12.73 -4.41
CA ASN A 195 -4.20 12.56 -5.54
C ASN A 195 -3.57 11.16 -5.65
N TYR A 196 -3.38 10.48 -4.51
CA TYR A 196 -2.78 9.14 -4.47
C TYR A 196 -3.80 8.01 -4.28
N GLY A 197 -5.10 8.33 -4.23
CA GLY A 197 -6.16 7.33 -4.07
C GLY A 197 -6.13 6.61 -2.72
N TYR A 198 -5.63 7.24 -1.65
CA TYR A 198 -5.55 6.61 -0.33
C TYR A 198 -6.93 6.33 0.26
N VAL A 199 -7.91 7.16 -0.06
CA VAL A 199 -9.29 6.96 0.44
C VAL A 199 -9.95 5.77 -0.22
N GLU A 200 -9.77 5.63 -1.54
CA GLU A 200 -10.24 4.47 -2.31
C GLU A 200 -9.55 3.19 -1.85
N GLN A 201 -8.24 3.23 -1.56
CA GLN A 201 -7.50 2.10 -0.99
C GLN A 201 -8.10 1.67 0.35
N LEU A 202 -8.34 2.62 1.26
CA LEU A 202 -8.86 2.32 2.60
C LEU A 202 -10.33 1.93 2.60
N ALA A 203 -11.14 2.47 1.69
CA ALA A 203 -12.50 2.01 1.46
C ALA A 203 -12.52 0.55 0.95
N PHE A 204 -11.58 0.20 0.06
CA PHE A 204 -11.40 -1.19 -0.38
C PHE A 204 -10.98 -2.11 0.77
N TYR A 205 -10.03 -1.70 1.61
CA TYR A 205 -9.60 -2.44 2.80
C TYR A 205 -10.74 -2.63 3.80
N SER A 206 -11.52 -1.57 4.04
CA SER A 206 -12.72 -1.62 4.88
C SER A 206 -13.73 -2.66 4.37
N ALA A 207 -14.01 -2.68 3.05
CA ALA A 207 -14.87 -3.67 2.44
C ALA A 207 -14.32 -5.09 2.58
N MET A 208 -13.01 -5.30 2.36
CA MET A 208 -12.38 -6.61 2.53
C MET A 208 -12.44 -7.11 3.98
N CYS A 209 -12.27 -6.23 4.97
CA CYS A 209 -12.48 -6.58 6.38
C CYS A 209 -13.92 -7.02 6.65
N GLN A 210 -14.91 -6.34 6.05
CA GLN A 210 -16.33 -6.74 6.18
C GLN A 210 -16.58 -8.12 5.56
N GLN A 211 -15.99 -8.44 4.40
CA GLN A 211 -16.08 -9.78 3.79
C GLN A 211 -15.45 -10.85 4.71
N ALA A 212 -14.37 -10.51 5.40
CA ALA A 212 -13.72 -11.38 6.38
C ALA A 212 -14.48 -11.50 7.73
N GLY A 213 -15.59 -10.76 7.91
CA GLY A 213 -16.30 -10.71 9.20
C GLY A 213 -15.56 -9.89 10.27
N ILE A 214 -14.57 -9.10 9.88
CA ILE A 214 -13.79 -8.25 10.79
C ILE A 214 -14.51 -6.91 10.95
N GLY A 215 -15.17 -6.73 12.11
CA GLY A 215 -15.83 -5.47 12.44
C GLY A 215 -14.80 -4.38 12.79
N HIS A 216 -15.03 -3.17 12.28
CA HIS A 216 -14.28 -1.97 12.64
C HIS A 216 -15.18 -0.75 12.59
N SER A 217 -14.85 0.27 13.40
CA SER A 217 -15.64 1.49 13.52
C SER A 217 -14.93 2.73 12.99
N ARG A 218 -13.61 2.65 12.82
CA ARG A 218 -12.77 3.78 12.41
C ARG A 218 -11.76 3.39 11.35
N VAL A 219 -11.44 4.32 10.47
CA VAL A 219 -10.40 4.17 9.44
C VAL A 219 -9.43 5.34 9.55
N LEU A 220 -8.18 5.03 9.83
CA LEU A 220 -7.15 5.99 10.18
C LEU A 220 -5.97 5.91 9.20
N ILE A 221 -5.36 7.07 8.96
CA ILE A 221 -4.08 7.17 8.26
C ILE A 221 -3.06 7.77 9.23
N GLY A 222 -1.94 7.08 9.43
CA GLY A 222 -0.78 7.59 10.15
C GLY A 222 0.26 8.13 9.17
N PHE A 223 0.29 9.45 8.97
CA PHE A 223 1.32 10.08 8.15
C PHE A 223 2.61 10.26 8.92
N VAL A 224 3.73 9.87 8.30
CA VAL A 224 5.06 9.97 8.86
C VAL A 224 5.96 10.75 7.90
N GLY A 225 6.53 11.85 8.34
CA GLY A 225 7.50 12.63 7.56
C GLY A 225 8.76 11.81 7.29
N SER A 226 9.18 11.73 6.03
CA SER A 226 10.40 10.99 5.63
C SER A 226 11.71 11.73 5.90
N LYS A 227 11.64 12.95 6.43
CA LYS A 227 12.81 13.79 6.78
C LYS A 227 12.74 14.23 8.23
N ALA A 228 13.90 14.32 8.88
CA ALA A 228 14.00 14.85 10.23
C ALA A 228 13.28 16.22 10.36
N PRO A 229 12.56 16.47 11.45
CA PRO A 229 12.46 15.68 12.68
C PRO A 229 11.41 14.54 12.63
N TYR A 230 11.02 14.05 11.45
CA TYR A 230 10.06 12.96 11.21
C TYR A 230 8.68 13.21 11.83
N PRO A 231 8.01 14.33 11.50
CA PRO A 231 6.72 14.68 12.09
C PRO A 231 5.71 13.56 11.83
N VAL A 232 4.83 13.33 12.82
CA VAL A 232 3.76 12.32 12.74
C VAL A 232 2.41 13.02 12.87
N ARG A 233 1.46 12.65 12.02
CA ARG A 233 0.07 13.07 12.14
C ARG A 233 -0.88 11.90 11.88
N VAL A 234 -1.84 11.72 12.78
CA VAL A 234 -2.92 10.74 12.60
C VAL A 234 -4.17 11.46 12.11
N CYS A 235 -4.75 10.98 11.03
CA CYS A 235 -5.97 11.50 10.46
C CYS A 235 -7.02 10.39 10.40
N GLU A 236 -8.27 10.74 10.63
CA GLU A 236 -9.42 9.85 10.47
C GLU A 236 -10.19 10.22 9.21
N LEU A 237 -10.55 9.22 8.42
CA LEU A 237 -11.41 9.41 7.26
C LEU A 237 -12.87 9.54 7.70
N THR A 238 -13.54 10.55 7.18
CA THR A 238 -14.96 10.75 7.46
C THR A 238 -15.82 9.66 6.81
N PRO A 239 -16.96 9.27 7.43
CA PRO A 239 -17.87 8.28 6.85
C PRO A 239 -18.34 8.65 5.44
N ASP A 240 -18.62 9.93 5.17
CA ASP A 240 -19.07 10.40 3.86
C ASP A 240 -18.01 10.19 2.78
N TRP A 241 -16.73 10.45 3.10
CA TRP A 241 -15.64 10.25 2.14
C TRP A 241 -15.39 8.77 1.89
N LEU A 242 -15.44 7.93 2.92
CA LEU A 242 -15.35 6.48 2.78
C LEU A 242 -16.51 5.91 1.95
N GLN A 243 -17.73 6.41 2.17
CA GLN A 243 -18.90 6.00 1.39
C GLN A 243 -18.75 6.38 -0.09
N ALA A 244 -18.33 7.60 -0.40
CA ALA A 244 -18.07 8.03 -1.77
C ALA A 244 -17.00 7.16 -2.45
N ALA A 245 -15.88 6.90 -1.77
CA ALA A 245 -14.82 6.04 -2.27
C ALA A 245 -15.27 4.58 -2.48
N THR A 246 -16.14 4.07 -1.60
CA THR A 246 -16.74 2.73 -1.76
C THR A 246 -17.56 2.65 -3.04
N GLN A 247 -18.38 3.66 -3.36
CA GLN A 247 -19.15 3.69 -4.60
C GLN A 247 -18.23 3.72 -5.84
N VAL A 248 -17.14 4.49 -5.79
CA VAL A 248 -16.13 4.51 -6.85
C VAL A 248 -15.51 3.12 -7.04
N ASN A 249 -15.14 2.45 -5.97
CA ASN A 249 -14.57 1.10 -6.04
C ASN A 249 -15.57 0.07 -6.60
N LEU A 250 -16.84 0.14 -6.23
CA LEU A 250 -17.89 -0.75 -6.77
C LEU A 250 -18.07 -0.56 -8.27
N LEU A 251 -18.08 0.68 -8.76
CA LEU A 251 -18.13 0.96 -10.20
C LEU A 251 -16.92 0.39 -10.93
N ARG A 252 -15.71 0.59 -10.38
CA ARG A 252 -14.47 0.04 -10.94
C ARG A 252 -14.46 -1.49 -10.94
N LEU A 253 -14.96 -2.14 -9.88
CA LEU A 253 -15.08 -3.61 -9.83
C LEU A 253 -16.09 -4.12 -10.85
N CYS A 254 -17.19 -3.42 -11.07
CA CYS A 254 -18.13 -3.74 -12.13
C CYS A 254 -17.48 -3.68 -13.52
N MET A 255 -16.67 -2.65 -13.79
CA MET A 255 -15.89 -2.53 -15.02
C MET A 255 -14.85 -3.65 -15.13
N TRP A 256 -14.10 -3.95 -14.05
CA TRP A 256 -13.13 -5.04 -13.98
C TRP A 256 -13.74 -6.40 -14.34
N LYS A 257 -14.90 -6.72 -13.76
CA LYS A 257 -15.63 -7.96 -14.00
C LYS A 257 -16.04 -8.14 -15.46
N ASN A 258 -16.42 -7.03 -16.13
CA ASN A 258 -16.93 -7.04 -17.50
C ASN A 258 -15.85 -6.71 -18.56
N ALA A 259 -14.60 -6.51 -18.16
CA ALA A 259 -13.51 -6.22 -19.09
C ALA A 259 -13.14 -7.46 -19.92
N ASP A 260 -12.70 -7.20 -21.13
CA ASP A 260 -12.08 -8.23 -21.99
C ASP A 260 -10.60 -8.36 -21.63
N TRP A 261 -10.28 -9.42 -20.88
CA TRP A 261 -8.91 -9.71 -20.44
C TRP A 261 -8.11 -10.51 -21.50
N ASP A 262 -8.78 -11.07 -22.51
CA ASP A 262 -8.14 -11.84 -23.59
C ASP A 262 -7.74 -10.94 -24.76
N CYS A 263 -8.28 -9.71 -24.82
CA CYS A 263 -7.92 -8.70 -25.83
C CYS A 263 -7.20 -7.51 -25.18
N PRO A 264 -5.89 -7.62 -24.89
CA PRO A 264 -5.14 -6.56 -24.21
C PRO A 264 -4.93 -5.32 -25.06
N GLU A 265 -5.26 -5.33 -26.35
CA GLU A 265 -5.02 -4.26 -27.30
C GLU A 265 -6.26 -3.45 -27.63
N ASP A 266 -7.04 -3.05 -26.63
CA ASP A 266 -8.06 -2.00 -26.83
C ASP A 266 -7.40 -0.61 -26.99
N ASN A 267 -6.38 -0.57 -27.88
CA ASN A 267 -5.77 0.68 -28.35
C ASN A 267 -6.60 1.38 -29.43
N GLU A 268 -7.77 0.84 -29.78
CA GLU A 268 -8.74 1.47 -30.69
C GLU A 268 -9.83 2.24 -29.91
N GLU A 269 -9.44 2.97 -28.87
CA GLU A 269 -10.35 3.97 -28.35
C GLU A 269 -10.64 5.03 -29.42
N PRO A 270 -11.91 5.40 -29.61
CA PRO A 270 -12.24 6.48 -30.53
C PRO A 270 -11.53 7.76 -30.10
N ILE A 271 -11.10 8.57 -31.07
CA ILE A 271 -10.48 9.87 -30.78
C ILE A 271 -11.41 10.65 -29.85
N ALA A 272 -10.95 10.93 -28.64
CA ALA A 272 -11.72 11.69 -27.66
C ALA A 272 -11.52 13.19 -27.86
N ASP A 273 -12.60 13.95 -27.84
CA ASP A 273 -12.54 15.40 -27.83
C ASP A 273 -12.12 15.89 -26.43
N LEU A 274 -11.06 16.69 -26.37
CA LEU A 274 -10.66 17.36 -25.13
C LEU A 274 -11.41 18.70 -25.01
N GLU A 275 -12.46 18.71 -24.21
CA GLU A 275 -13.18 19.94 -23.93
C GLU A 275 -12.41 20.84 -22.95
N MET A 276 -12.46 22.14 -23.21
CA MET A 276 -11.84 23.13 -22.33
C MET A 276 -12.52 23.13 -20.97
N PRO A 277 -11.80 22.88 -19.85
CA PRO A 277 -12.44 22.87 -18.54
C PRO A 277 -12.92 24.27 -18.15
N ALA A 278 -14.04 24.35 -17.47
CA ALA A 278 -14.72 25.62 -17.10
C ALA A 278 -13.81 26.60 -16.34
N TRP A 279 -12.87 26.08 -15.55
CA TRP A 279 -11.90 26.90 -14.78
C TRP A 279 -10.84 27.56 -15.68
N TYR A 280 -10.53 26.99 -16.86
CA TYR A 280 -9.54 27.55 -17.77
C TYR A 280 -10.05 28.83 -18.45
N GLY A 281 -11.35 28.89 -18.78
CA GLY A 281 -11.98 30.08 -19.35
C GLY A 281 -11.99 31.29 -18.41
N ASN A 282 -12.00 31.06 -17.09
CA ASN A 282 -11.98 32.13 -16.08
C ASN A 282 -10.58 32.72 -15.84
N SER A 283 -9.52 32.12 -16.38
CA SER A 283 -8.13 32.61 -16.24
C SER A 283 -7.76 33.64 -17.29
N ILE A 284 -8.66 33.95 -18.21
CA ILE A 284 -8.40 34.86 -19.37
C ILE A 284 -9.13 36.22 -19.15
N GLN A 285 -9.87 36.40 -18.06
CA GLN A 285 -10.44 37.67 -17.64
C GLN A 285 -9.57 38.25 -16.51
#